data_2302c32136d1400f531cb55611f89177
#
_entry.id   2302c32136d1400f531cb55611f89177
#
_cell.length_a   1.000
_cell.length_b   1.000
_cell.length_c   1.000
_cell.angle_alpha   90.00
_cell.angle_beta   90.00
_cell.angle_gamma   90.00
#
_symmetry.space_group_name_H-M   'P 1'
#
loop_
_entity.id
_entity.type
_entity.pdbx_description
1 polymer ?
#
loop_
_entity_poly.entity_id
_entity_poly.type
_entity_poly.pdbx_seq_one_letter_code
_entity_poly.pdbx_strand_id
1 'polypeptide(L)'
;MQKNGESYEKGMIAMDNNGYALEIRDVSKRFGGIVATNHANIKVKQGQIFGIIGPNGAGKTTLMRIMTDLLAPSTGRVLLDGQDIAVMGAAFRKKLGYLPQDFGVYPNFTAEQFLLYIARLKGLSKFEAKRQTDDLLYMVGLEDKKQKKLKGFSGGQRQRVGIAQALLGDPEILVLDEPTAGLDPEERIRFRGIISDLSQQKLVLLSTHIVSDLEAVANEIILLRKGVVLEMQKPASLLEQLNGQVWLITVPAADEAALTKQYTCSNVMHTDGKSVLRLLSESVPRPDAVPTAPNMEDLYLYYFGRLSSG
;
A
#
# COMPACT_ATOMS: atom_id res chain seq x y z
N MET A 1 5.79 -34.82 56.32
CA MET A 1 4.88 -33.75 55.82
C MET A 1 5.53 -33.13 54.60
N GLN A 2 5.14 -33.65 53.44
CA GLN A 2 5.55 -33.17 52.12
C GLN A 2 4.71 -31.94 51.75
N LYS A 3 5.36 -30.85 51.38
CA LYS A 3 4.70 -29.72 50.71
C LYS A 3 5.04 -29.77 49.23
N ASN A 4 4.03 -30.03 48.44
CA ASN A 4 4.04 -29.95 47.00
C ASN A 4 4.36 -28.52 46.55
N GLY A 5 5.42 -28.35 45.80
CA GLY A 5 5.71 -27.15 45.03
C GLY A 5 5.19 -27.32 43.61
N GLU A 6 4.06 -26.71 43.28
CA GLU A 6 3.60 -26.59 41.92
C GLU A 6 4.51 -25.58 41.18
N SER A 7 5.32 -26.09 40.30
CA SER A 7 6.08 -25.30 39.34
C SER A 7 5.12 -24.81 38.26
N TYR A 8 4.87 -23.51 38.24
CA TYR A 8 4.28 -22.84 37.07
C TYR A 8 5.28 -22.91 35.92
N GLU A 9 5.13 -23.87 35.05
CA GLU A 9 5.74 -23.86 33.74
C GLU A 9 5.12 -22.68 32.95
N LYS A 10 5.85 -21.55 32.94
CA LYS A 10 5.66 -20.53 31.94
C LYS A 10 5.95 -21.16 30.59
N GLY A 11 4.90 -21.46 29.83
CA GLY A 11 5.01 -21.83 28.43
C GLY A 11 5.73 -20.69 27.65
N MET A 12 7.04 -20.84 27.55
CA MET A 12 7.81 -20.14 26.53
C MET A 12 7.34 -20.68 25.19
N ILE A 13 6.40 -19.95 24.55
CA ILE A 13 6.12 -20.15 23.15
C ILE A 13 7.44 -19.87 22.44
N ALA A 14 8.03 -20.91 21.85
CA ALA A 14 9.22 -20.80 21.03
C ALA A 14 8.97 -19.71 19.99
N MET A 15 9.78 -18.67 20.00
CA MET A 15 9.79 -17.64 18.97
C MET A 15 10.23 -18.34 17.68
N ASP A 16 9.29 -18.57 16.80
CA ASP A 16 9.55 -19.04 15.44
C ASP A 16 10.16 -17.84 14.69
N ASN A 17 11.47 -17.71 14.81
CA ASN A 17 12.23 -16.54 14.36
C ASN A 17 12.48 -16.60 12.85
N ASN A 18 11.38 -16.73 12.06
CA ASN A 18 11.40 -16.80 10.61
C ASN A 18 11.70 -15.45 9.92
N GLY A 19 12.17 -14.44 10.65
CA GLY A 19 12.59 -13.15 10.08
C GLY A 19 11.44 -12.28 9.54
N TYR A 20 10.20 -12.53 9.98
CA TYR A 20 9.05 -11.67 9.65
C TYR A 20 8.86 -10.62 10.73
N ALA A 21 8.80 -9.34 10.31
CA ALA A 21 8.59 -8.22 11.21
C ALA A 21 7.11 -8.06 11.58
N LEU A 22 6.19 -8.14 10.61
CA LEU A 22 4.74 -8.01 10.84
C LEU A 22 4.00 -9.22 10.28
N GLU A 23 3.13 -9.83 11.10
CA GLU A 23 2.32 -10.98 10.72
C GLU A 23 0.84 -10.70 10.99
N ILE A 24 -0.01 -10.99 10.02
CA ILE A 24 -1.46 -11.03 10.14
C ILE A 24 -1.85 -12.49 10.17
N ARG A 25 -2.49 -12.94 11.27
CA ARG A 25 -2.88 -14.33 11.47
C ARG A 25 -4.39 -14.47 11.57
N ASP A 26 -4.98 -15.06 10.52
CA ASP A 26 -6.40 -15.40 10.42
C ASP A 26 -7.35 -14.22 10.73
N VAL A 27 -6.99 -13.02 10.21
CA VAL A 27 -7.71 -11.80 10.51
C VAL A 27 -8.98 -11.70 9.69
N SER A 28 -10.11 -11.57 10.38
CA SER A 28 -11.38 -11.21 9.77
C SER A 28 -11.96 -9.95 10.40
N LYS A 29 -12.69 -9.16 9.62
CA LYS A 29 -13.43 -7.98 10.06
C LYS A 29 -14.83 -7.93 9.47
N ARG A 30 -15.81 -7.84 10.36
CA ARG A 30 -17.22 -7.70 10.00
C ARG A 30 -17.76 -6.36 10.49
N PHE A 31 -18.59 -5.71 9.67
CA PHE A 31 -19.37 -4.55 9.99
C PHE A 31 -20.84 -4.91 9.74
N GLY A 32 -21.56 -5.28 10.80
CA GLY A 32 -22.90 -5.85 10.64
C GLY A 32 -22.88 -7.08 9.74
N GLY A 33 -23.62 -7.04 8.64
CA GLY A 33 -23.67 -8.14 7.64
C GLY A 33 -22.54 -8.15 6.62
N ILE A 34 -21.67 -7.13 6.59
CA ILE A 34 -20.62 -6.99 5.57
C ILE A 34 -19.31 -7.54 6.12
N VAL A 35 -18.68 -8.45 5.38
CA VAL A 35 -17.33 -8.96 5.65
C VAL A 35 -16.33 -8.11 4.87
N ALA A 36 -15.61 -7.23 5.55
CA ALA A 36 -14.64 -6.33 4.93
C ALA A 36 -13.24 -6.96 4.79
N THR A 37 -12.89 -7.92 5.65
CA THR A 37 -11.68 -8.74 5.57
C THR A 37 -12.04 -10.13 6.03
N ASN A 38 -11.58 -11.16 5.34
CA ASN A 38 -11.98 -12.53 5.54
C ASN A 38 -10.75 -13.46 5.58
N HIS A 39 -10.43 -13.99 6.75
CA HIS A 39 -9.34 -14.93 7.01
C HIS A 39 -7.99 -14.51 6.39
N ALA A 40 -7.65 -13.22 6.47
CA ALA A 40 -6.41 -12.71 5.91
C ALA A 40 -5.19 -13.27 6.67
N ASN A 41 -4.23 -13.81 5.90
CA ASN A 41 -2.96 -14.28 6.40
C ASN A 41 -1.86 -13.64 5.57
N ILE A 42 -1.00 -12.81 6.21
CA ILE A 42 0.04 -12.03 5.54
C ILE A 42 1.27 -12.02 6.45
N LYS A 43 2.44 -12.19 5.86
CA LYS A 43 3.73 -12.09 6.55
C LYS A 43 4.63 -11.15 5.79
N VAL A 44 5.08 -10.10 6.44
CA VAL A 44 5.93 -9.06 5.83
C VAL A 44 7.24 -8.91 6.56
N LYS A 45 8.32 -8.66 5.83
CA LYS A 45 9.69 -8.54 6.36
C LYS A 45 10.10 -7.08 6.49
N GLN A 46 10.99 -6.81 7.41
CA GLN A 46 11.66 -5.50 7.50
C GLN A 46 12.53 -5.24 6.24
N GLY A 47 12.71 -3.96 5.89
CA GLY A 47 13.53 -3.60 4.73
C GLY A 47 12.86 -3.88 3.38
N GLN A 48 11.52 -3.94 3.33
CA GLN A 48 10.77 -4.21 2.11
C GLN A 48 9.55 -3.30 1.97
N ILE A 49 9.15 -3.10 0.70
CA ILE A 49 7.91 -2.41 0.34
C ILE A 49 6.88 -3.47 -0.08
N PHE A 50 5.74 -3.46 0.61
CA PHE A 50 4.58 -4.27 0.29
C PHE A 50 3.48 -3.41 -0.31
N GLY A 51 3.10 -3.73 -1.54
CA GLY A 51 1.97 -3.09 -2.22
C GLY A 51 0.66 -3.84 -1.95
N ILE A 52 -0.43 -3.12 -1.69
CA ILE A 52 -1.77 -3.70 -1.60
C ILE A 52 -2.61 -3.18 -2.76
N ILE A 53 -3.01 -4.06 -3.65
CA ILE A 53 -3.82 -3.75 -4.83
C ILE A 53 -5.20 -4.41 -4.71
N GLY A 54 -6.21 -3.72 -5.19
CA GLY A 54 -7.58 -4.23 -5.30
C GLY A 54 -8.55 -3.11 -5.66
N PRO A 55 -9.74 -3.43 -6.15
CA PRO A 55 -10.76 -2.45 -6.50
C PRO A 55 -11.25 -1.67 -5.29
N ASN A 56 -12.03 -0.62 -5.53
CA ASN A 56 -12.70 0.11 -4.46
C ASN A 56 -13.65 -0.84 -3.72
N GLY A 57 -13.64 -0.77 -2.38
CA GLY A 57 -14.39 -1.71 -1.54
C GLY A 57 -13.75 -3.10 -1.35
N ALA A 58 -12.55 -3.36 -1.89
CA ALA A 58 -11.85 -4.64 -1.68
C ALA A 58 -11.45 -4.91 -0.21
N GLY A 59 -11.44 -3.89 0.66
CA GLY A 59 -11.03 -4.02 2.06
C GLY A 59 -9.62 -3.48 2.37
N LYS A 60 -8.94 -2.83 1.41
CA LYS A 60 -7.56 -2.31 1.58
C LYS A 60 -7.42 -1.42 2.83
N THR A 61 -8.19 -0.33 2.90
CA THR A 61 -8.17 0.60 4.05
C THR A 61 -8.56 -0.09 5.35
N THR A 62 -9.51 -1.03 5.33
CA THR A 62 -9.88 -1.82 6.51
C THR A 62 -8.70 -2.64 7.01
N LEU A 63 -8.04 -3.36 6.11
CA LEU A 63 -6.86 -4.17 6.43
C LEU A 63 -5.74 -3.29 6.99
N MET A 64 -5.43 -2.16 6.35
CA MET A 64 -4.41 -1.23 6.82
C MET A 64 -4.73 -0.64 8.20
N ARG A 65 -6.00 -0.29 8.47
CA ARG A 65 -6.43 0.18 9.80
C ARG A 65 -6.29 -0.90 10.88
N ILE A 66 -6.47 -2.17 10.53
CA ILE A 66 -6.22 -3.29 11.46
C ILE A 66 -4.72 -3.44 11.71
N MET A 67 -3.88 -3.37 10.68
CA MET A 67 -2.43 -3.44 10.77
C MET A 67 -1.81 -2.29 11.56
N THR A 68 -2.50 -1.16 11.67
CA THR A 68 -2.07 0.04 12.41
C THR A 68 -2.67 0.16 13.80
N ASP A 69 -3.39 -0.86 14.29
CA ASP A 69 -4.10 -0.84 15.60
C ASP A 69 -5.15 0.30 15.72
N LEU A 70 -5.60 0.84 14.56
CA LEU A 70 -6.69 1.83 14.51
C LEU A 70 -8.06 1.18 14.47
N LEU A 71 -8.12 -0.12 14.16
CA LEU A 71 -9.33 -0.90 14.07
C LEU A 71 -9.09 -2.30 14.59
N ALA A 72 -9.78 -2.69 15.65
CA ALA A 72 -9.71 -4.06 16.15
C ALA A 72 -10.32 -5.04 15.13
N PRO A 73 -9.67 -6.18 14.84
CA PRO A 73 -10.27 -7.26 14.05
C PRO A 73 -11.47 -7.87 14.79
N SER A 74 -12.36 -8.56 14.05
CA SER A 74 -13.44 -9.36 14.65
C SER A 74 -12.90 -10.71 15.13
N THR A 75 -11.97 -11.30 14.40
CA THR A 75 -11.22 -12.54 14.75
C THR A 75 -9.79 -12.41 14.25
N GLY A 76 -8.91 -13.26 14.79
CA GLY A 76 -7.49 -13.24 14.46
C GLY A 76 -6.72 -12.13 15.18
N ARG A 77 -5.47 -11.95 14.81
CA ARG A 77 -4.56 -10.98 15.46
C ARG A 77 -3.45 -10.54 14.52
N VAL A 78 -2.84 -9.40 14.85
CA VAL A 78 -1.65 -8.88 14.17
C VAL A 78 -0.49 -8.92 15.14
N LEU A 79 0.65 -9.42 14.70
CA LEU A 79 1.86 -9.55 15.51
C LEU A 79 2.98 -8.72 14.90
N LEU A 80 3.73 -8.02 15.75
CA LEU A 80 5.02 -7.41 15.41
C LEU A 80 6.10 -8.17 16.18
N ASP A 81 7.07 -8.74 15.47
CA ASP A 81 8.13 -9.56 16.07
C ASP A 81 7.59 -10.63 17.03
N GLY A 82 6.47 -11.27 16.66
CA GLY A 82 5.79 -12.29 17.46
C GLY A 82 4.91 -11.78 18.61
N GLN A 83 4.91 -10.47 18.89
CA GLN A 83 4.08 -9.87 19.94
C GLN A 83 2.79 -9.26 19.36
N ASP A 84 1.67 -9.49 20.02
CA ASP A 84 0.38 -8.90 19.59
C ASP A 84 0.39 -7.39 19.73
N ILE A 85 0.12 -6.67 18.61
CA ILE A 85 0.16 -5.20 18.56
C ILE A 85 -0.88 -4.57 19.49
N ALA A 86 -2.02 -5.22 19.72
CA ALA A 86 -3.04 -4.72 20.64
C ALA A 86 -2.55 -4.74 22.10
N VAL A 87 -1.72 -5.74 22.46
CA VAL A 87 -1.08 -5.84 23.77
C VAL A 87 0.07 -4.83 23.89
N MET A 88 0.84 -4.63 22.81
CA MET A 88 1.93 -3.64 22.80
C MET A 88 1.42 -2.21 22.99
N GLY A 89 0.24 -1.88 22.47
CA GLY A 89 -0.43 -0.60 22.63
C GLY A 89 0.45 0.61 22.27
N ALA A 90 0.80 1.45 23.26
CA ALA A 90 1.61 2.63 23.04
C ALA A 90 3.03 2.33 22.51
N ALA A 91 3.62 1.19 22.86
CA ALA A 91 4.93 0.78 22.36
C ALA A 91 4.89 0.51 20.85
N PHE A 92 3.84 -0.14 20.36
CA PHE A 92 3.61 -0.32 18.92
C PHE A 92 3.41 1.02 18.21
N ARG A 93 2.55 1.90 18.74
CA ARG A 93 2.28 3.22 18.12
C ARG A 93 3.49 4.12 18.00
N LYS A 94 4.50 3.97 18.86
CA LYS A 94 5.79 4.68 18.72
C LYS A 94 6.59 4.21 17.51
N LYS A 95 6.46 2.93 17.15
CA LYS A 95 7.15 2.32 16.00
C LYS A 95 6.42 2.57 14.67
N LEU A 96 5.22 3.15 14.71
CA LEU A 96 4.33 3.30 13.56
C LEU A 96 4.32 4.73 13.03
N GLY A 97 4.51 4.86 11.72
CA GLY A 97 4.15 6.03 10.92
C GLY A 97 2.93 5.70 10.07
N TYR A 98 1.91 6.53 10.09
CA TYR A 98 0.70 6.31 9.30
C TYR A 98 0.27 7.56 8.55
N LEU A 99 0.07 7.43 7.24
CA LEU A 99 -0.57 8.40 6.39
C LEU A 99 -1.90 7.83 5.90
N PRO A 100 -3.05 8.28 6.41
CA PRO A 100 -4.36 7.89 5.91
C PRO A 100 -4.65 8.51 4.56
N GLN A 101 -5.57 7.92 3.78
CA GLN A 101 -6.04 8.43 2.50
C GLN A 101 -6.52 9.89 2.60
N ASP A 102 -7.33 10.18 3.61
CA ASP A 102 -7.75 11.53 3.95
C ASP A 102 -7.06 11.96 5.24
N PHE A 103 -5.97 12.71 5.11
CA PHE A 103 -5.34 13.27 6.27
C PHE A 103 -5.69 14.75 6.43
N GLY A 104 -6.20 15.08 7.63
CA GLY A 104 -6.58 16.44 7.97
C GLY A 104 -5.37 17.30 8.32
N VAL A 105 -5.30 18.50 7.78
CA VAL A 105 -4.35 19.53 8.19
C VAL A 105 -5.06 20.70 8.86
N TYR A 106 -4.37 21.42 9.73
CA TYR A 106 -4.86 22.70 10.24
C TYR A 106 -4.57 23.80 9.22
N PRO A 107 -5.60 24.31 8.49
CA PRO A 107 -5.38 25.17 7.31
C PRO A 107 -4.60 26.44 7.60
N ASN A 108 -4.68 26.97 8.83
CA ASN A 108 -4.04 28.20 9.26
C ASN A 108 -2.64 27.99 9.85
N PHE A 109 -2.22 26.75 10.11
CA PHE A 109 -0.85 26.43 10.51
C PHE A 109 0.08 26.53 9.31
N THR A 110 1.33 26.90 9.56
CA THR A 110 2.42 26.69 8.59
C THR A 110 2.81 25.21 8.58
N ALA A 111 3.53 24.77 7.55
CA ALA A 111 4.04 23.39 7.49
C ALA A 111 4.91 23.06 8.71
N GLU A 112 5.79 23.99 9.09
CA GLU A 112 6.63 23.85 10.29
C GLU A 112 5.79 23.76 11.57
N GLN A 113 4.82 24.65 11.77
CA GLN A 113 3.94 24.64 12.95
C GLN A 113 3.18 23.34 13.07
N PHE A 114 2.69 22.80 11.93
CA PHE A 114 1.96 21.53 11.90
C PHE A 114 2.87 20.37 12.32
N LEU A 115 4.05 20.24 11.73
CA LEU A 115 4.98 19.16 12.07
C LEU A 115 5.48 19.25 13.52
N LEU A 116 5.80 20.45 14.01
CA LEU A 116 6.16 20.65 15.41
C LEU A 116 5.04 20.28 16.37
N TYR A 117 3.78 20.56 16.01
CA TYR A 117 2.62 20.17 16.81
C TYR A 117 2.50 18.65 16.89
N ILE A 118 2.58 17.94 15.74
CA ILE A 118 2.53 16.47 15.71
C ILE A 118 3.72 15.85 16.44
N ALA A 119 4.93 16.39 16.29
CA ALA A 119 6.13 15.92 16.99
C ALA A 119 5.95 15.96 18.51
N ARG A 120 5.33 17.02 19.03
CA ARG A 120 5.00 17.13 20.47
C ARG A 120 3.97 16.11 20.92
N LEU A 121 2.96 15.83 20.10
CA LEU A 121 1.97 14.78 20.40
C LEU A 121 2.61 13.39 20.43
N LYS A 122 3.65 13.17 19.61
CA LYS A 122 4.47 11.94 19.65
C LYS A 122 5.45 11.88 20.83
N GLY A 123 5.55 12.95 21.63
CA GLY A 123 6.41 13.01 22.81
C GLY A 123 7.88 13.34 22.52
N LEU A 124 8.20 13.91 21.34
CA LEU A 124 9.56 14.34 21.03
C LEU A 124 9.94 15.57 21.88
N SER A 125 11.20 15.63 22.30
CA SER A 125 11.76 16.81 22.95
C SER A 125 11.72 18.02 22.00
N LYS A 126 11.77 19.24 22.55
CA LYS A 126 11.76 20.47 21.73
C LYS A 126 12.88 20.49 20.69
N PHE A 127 14.05 20.01 21.07
CA PHE A 127 15.23 19.96 20.20
C PHE A 127 15.04 18.95 19.07
N GLU A 128 14.64 17.71 19.39
CA GLU A 128 14.40 16.66 18.40
C GLU A 128 13.25 17.01 17.45
N ALA A 129 12.14 17.56 17.99
CA ALA A 129 11.02 18.00 17.19
C ALA A 129 11.44 19.04 16.13
N LYS A 130 12.27 20.02 16.54
CA LYS A 130 12.78 21.04 15.61
C LYS A 130 13.71 20.44 14.57
N ARG A 131 14.69 19.63 14.98
CA ARG A 131 15.64 18.97 14.09
C ARG A 131 14.91 18.09 13.07
N GLN A 132 14.06 17.16 13.53
CA GLN A 132 13.33 16.25 12.63
C GLN A 132 12.38 17.02 11.70
N THR A 133 11.75 18.11 12.17
CA THR A 133 10.89 18.94 11.30
C THR A 133 11.67 19.56 10.15
N ASP A 134 12.84 20.13 10.42
CA ASP A 134 13.68 20.74 9.38
C ASP A 134 14.20 19.67 8.40
N ASP A 135 14.72 18.53 8.93
CA ASP A 135 15.22 17.41 8.12
C ASP A 135 14.13 16.84 7.20
N LEU A 136 12.92 16.63 7.73
CA LEU A 136 11.81 16.07 6.97
C LEU A 136 11.25 17.06 5.94
N LEU A 137 11.17 18.35 6.25
CA LEU A 137 10.77 19.36 5.26
C LEU A 137 11.77 19.47 4.11
N TYR A 138 13.06 19.32 4.39
CA TYR A 138 14.10 19.23 3.37
C TYR A 138 13.91 17.96 2.53
N MET A 139 13.78 16.78 3.16
CA MET A 139 13.58 15.49 2.48
C MET A 139 12.40 15.53 1.48
N VAL A 140 11.27 16.11 1.89
CA VAL A 140 10.08 16.20 1.02
C VAL A 140 10.11 17.44 0.10
N GLY A 141 11.18 18.24 0.09
CA GLY A 141 11.36 19.43 -0.76
C GLY A 141 10.35 20.54 -0.49
N LEU A 142 10.14 20.85 0.78
CA LEU A 142 9.25 21.91 1.25
C LEU A 142 9.95 22.91 2.20
N GLU A 143 11.28 22.90 2.24
CA GLU A 143 12.06 23.77 3.14
C GLU A 143 11.83 25.27 2.86
N ASP A 144 11.75 25.65 1.61
CA ASP A 144 11.48 27.01 1.13
C ASP A 144 10.04 27.46 1.46
N LYS A 145 9.14 26.54 1.74
CA LYS A 145 7.71 26.76 2.01
C LYS A 145 7.33 26.51 3.47
N LYS A 146 8.30 26.24 4.35
CA LYS A 146 8.03 25.86 5.74
C LYS A 146 7.18 26.87 6.53
N GLN A 147 7.28 28.16 6.18
CA GLN A 147 6.51 29.25 6.80
C GLN A 147 5.20 29.56 6.06
N LYS A 148 4.93 28.90 4.92
CA LYS A 148 3.67 29.09 4.19
C LYS A 148 2.53 28.33 4.88
N LYS A 149 1.36 28.95 5.00
CA LYS A 149 0.15 28.31 5.57
C LYS A 149 -0.37 27.19 4.69
N LEU A 150 -0.77 26.08 5.32
CA LEU A 150 -1.22 24.86 4.65
C LEU A 150 -2.44 25.04 3.75
N LYS A 151 -3.31 26.02 4.01
CA LYS A 151 -4.42 26.38 3.13
C LYS A 151 -3.97 26.83 1.72
N GLY A 152 -2.76 27.33 1.58
CA GLY A 152 -2.19 27.76 0.30
C GLY A 152 -1.35 26.69 -0.40
N PHE A 153 -1.32 25.43 0.11
CA PHE A 153 -0.59 24.33 -0.49
C PHE A 153 -1.42 23.63 -1.58
N SER A 154 -0.76 23.18 -2.66
CA SER A 154 -1.37 22.25 -3.62
C SER A 154 -1.70 20.91 -2.97
N GLY A 155 -2.48 20.06 -3.66
CA GLY A 155 -2.74 18.69 -3.20
C GLY A 155 -1.46 17.92 -2.93
N GLY A 156 -0.52 17.93 -3.89
CA GLY A 156 0.76 17.26 -3.77
C GLY A 156 1.66 17.85 -2.67
N GLN A 157 1.65 19.17 -2.48
CA GLN A 157 2.38 19.78 -1.35
C GLN A 157 1.80 19.33 0.00
N ARG A 158 0.47 19.27 0.14
CA ARG A 158 -0.16 18.72 1.35
C ARG A 158 0.20 17.26 1.58
N GLN A 159 0.18 16.46 0.50
CA GLN A 159 0.56 15.04 0.59
C GLN A 159 1.99 14.87 1.09
N ARG A 160 2.94 15.69 0.60
CA ARG A 160 4.33 15.68 1.07
C ARG A 160 4.46 16.08 2.55
N VAL A 161 3.66 17.02 3.05
CA VAL A 161 3.57 17.31 4.49
C VAL A 161 3.04 16.10 5.27
N GLY A 162 2.07 15.37 4.71
CA GLY A 162 1.54 14.14 5.30
C GLY A 162 2.60 13.04 5.41
N ILE A 163 3.46 12.87 4.39
CA ILE A 163 4.59 11.95 4.44
C ILE A 163 5.57 12.36 5.54
N ALA A 164 5.94 13.65 5.58
CA ALA A 164 6.81 14.17 6.64
C ALA A 164 6.21 13.92 8.04
N GLN A 165 4.92 14.14 8.21
CA GLN A 165 4.21 13.87 9.47
C GLN A 165 4.26 12.39 9.85
N ALA A 166 4.07 11.48 8.89
CA ALA A 166 4.14 10.05 9.15
C ALA A 166 5.53 9.59 9.61
N LEU A 167 6.59 10.26 9.13
CA LEU A 167 7.99 9.95 9.45
C LEU A 167 8.49 10.56 10.78
N LEU A 168 7.74 11.47 11.41
CA LEU A 168 8.12 12.02 12.70
C LEU A 168 8.27 10.93 13.77
N GLY A 169 9.32 11.02 14.55
CA GLY A 169 9.65 10.03 15.59
C GLY A 169 10.40 8.81 15.06
N ASP A 170 10.84 8.85 13.80
CA ASP A 170 11.63 7.80 13.13
C ASP A 170 11.00 6.39 13.26
N PRO A 171 9.80 6.17 12.72
CA PRO A 171 9.08 4.90 12.85
C PRO A 171 9.81 3.75 12.14
N GLU A 172 9.69 2.54 12.67
CA GLU A 172 10.19 1.31 12.05
C GLU A 172 9.25 0.79 10.94
N ILE A 173 7.95 1.11 11.06
CA ILE A 173 6.88 0.70 10.15
C ILE A 173 6.22 1.95 9.58
N LEU A 174 6.11 2.02 8.26
CA LEU A 174 5.43 3.10 7.55
C LEU A 174 4.24 2.54 6.77
N VAL A 175 3.05 3.00 7.09
CA VAL A 175 1.81 2.60 6.41
C VAL A 175 1.24 3.81 5.68
N LEU A 176 1.07 3.67 4.36
CA LEU A 176 0.66 4.77 3.48
C LEU A 176 -0.59 4.33 2.68
N ASP A 177 -1.72 4.97 2.95
CA ASP A 177 -2.98 4.66 2.27
C ASP A 177 -3.22 5.67 1.14
N GLU A 178 -3.13 5.20 -0.12
CA GLU A 178 -3.28 5.99 -1.36
C GLU A 178 -2.37 7.25 -1.42
N PRO A 179 -1.07 7.16 -1.12
CA PRO A 179 -0.22 8.34 -0.93
C PRO A 179 0.09 9.09 -2.24
N THR A 180 -0.14 8.50 -3.40
CA THR A 180 0.10 9.10 -4.72
C THR A 180 -1.16 9.65 -5.38
N ALA A 181 -2.32 9.53 -4.72
CA ALA A 181 -3.58 10.05 -5.24
C ALA A 181 -3.50 11.58 -5.40
N GLY A 182 -3.81 12.06 -6.61
CA GLY A 182 -3.80 13.50 -6.91
C GLY A 182 -2.42 14.14 -7.06
N LEU A 183 -1.34 13.35 -7.10
CA LEU A 183 -0.01 13.82 -7.45
C LEU A 183 0.14 13.88 -8.98
N ASP A 184 0.86 14.88 -9.47
CA ASP A 184 1.31 14.91 -10.86
C ASP A 184 2.44 13.88 -11.12
N PRO A 185 2.81 13.61 -12.38
CA PRO A 185 3.83 12.60 -12.71
C PRO A 185 5.20 12.87 -12.08
N GLU A 186 5.63 14.14 -12.02
CA GLU A 186 6.92 14.51 -11.43
C GLU A 186 6.92 14.26 -9.90
N GLU A 187 5.84 14.66 -9.23
CA GLU A 187 5.66 14.41 -7.79
C GLU A 187 5.61 12.91 -7.46
N ARG A 188 5.01 12.08 -8.33
CA ARG A 188 5.02 10.60 -8.16
C ARG A 188 6.43 10.02 -8.28
N ILE A 189 7.23 10.47 -9.25
CA ILE A 189 8.63 10.02 -9.40
C ILE A 189 9.41 10.35 -8.13
N ARG A 190 9.28 11.58 -7.62
CA ARG A 190 9.94 12.01 -6.38
C ARG A 190 9.48 11.20 -5.18
N PHE A 191 8.17 10.95 -5.05
CA PHE A 191 7.60 10.11 -3.99
C PHE A 191 8.20 8.70 -4.02
N ARG A 192 8.25 8.06 -5.20
CA ARG A 192 8.84 6.71 -5.35
C ARG A 192 10.30 6.67 -4.90
N GLY A 193 11.09 7.69 -5.24
CA GLY A 193 12.47 7.82 -4.75
C GLY A 193 12.54 7.85 -3.22
N ILE A 194 11.75 8.74 -2.57
CA ILE A 194 11.70 8.84 -1.11
C ILE A 194 11.31 7.51 -0.46
N ILE A 195 10.30 6.82 -0.97
CA ILE A 195 9.84 5.54 -0.40
C ILE A 195 10.87 4.43 -0.61
N SER A 196 11.53 4.39 -1.76
CA SER A 196 12.61 3.44 -2.03
C SER A 196 13.77 3.60 -1.06
N ASP A 197 14.21 4.83 -0.78
CA ASP A 197 15.28 5.12 0.17
C ASP A 197 14.88 4.72 1.60
N LEU A 198 13.66 5.05 2.02
CA LEU A 198 13.12 4.71 3.34
C LEU A 198 13.00 3.20 3.55
N SER A 199 12.68 2.44 2.51
CA SER A 199 12.47 1.00 2.61
C SER A 199 13.73 0.22 2.96
N GLN A 200 14.93 0.78 2.74
CA GLN A 200 16.19 0.12 3.10
C GLN A 200 16.30 -0.15 4.61
N GLN A 201 15.61 0.62 5.43
CA GLN A 201 15.68 0.52 6.89
C GLN A 201 14.31 0.29 7.55
N LYS A 202 13.21 0.52 6.81
CA LYS A 202 11.84 0.48 7.34
C LYS A 202 11.01 -0.57 6.62
N LEU A 203 10.02 -1.11 7.33
CA LEU A 203 8.94 -1.83 6.69
C LEU A 203 7.95 -0.82 6.11
N VAL A 204 7.70 -0.86 4.81
CA VAL A 204 6.74 0.03 4.14
C VAL A 204 5.55 -0.76 3.61
N LEU A 205 4.36 -0.37 4.01
CA LEU A 205 3.08 -0.88 3.51
C LEU A 205 2.40 0.24 2.73
N LEU A 206 2.09 -0.01 1.47
CA LEU A 206 1.57 0.99 0.55
C LEU A 206 0.31 0.47 -0.16
N SER A 207 -0.84 1.13 0.01
CA SER A 207 -1.99 0.88 -0.84
C SER A 207 -2.04 1.87 -1.99
N THR A 208 -2.45 1.41 -3.17
CA THR A 208 -2.76 2.30 -4.29
C THR A 208 -3.68 1.61 -5.29
N HIS A 209 -4.42 2.40 -6.03
CA HIS A 209 -5.13 1.97 -7.24
C HIS A 209 -4.30 2.24 -8.51
N ILE A 210 -3.17 2.92 -8.39
CA ILE A 210 -2.24 3.21 -9.49
C ILE A 210 -1.17 2.13 -9.50
N VAL A 211 -1.42 1.07 -10.24
CA VAL A 211 -0.60 -0.15 -10.22
C VAL A 211 0.82 0.06 -10.71
N SER A 212 1.04 1.02 -11.63
CA SER A 212 2.37 1.38 -12.12
C SER A 212 3.29 1.98 -11.04
N ASP A 213 2.74 2.58 -9.99
CA ASP A 213 3.54 3.08 -8.87
C ASP A 213 4.16 1.93 -8.06
N LEU A 214 3.43 0.81 -7.92
CA LEU A 214 3.93 -0.38 -7.21
C LEU A 214 4.93 -1.19 -8.03
N GLU A 215 4.73 -1.30 -9.34
CA GLU A 215 5.66 -1.99 -10.24
C GLU A 215 7.10 -1.49 -10.07
N ALA A 216 7.24 -0.18 -9.86
CA ALA A 216 8.54 0.46 -9.75
C ALA A 216 9.24 0.27 -8.38
N VAL A 217 8.48 0.05 -7.29
CA VAL A 217 9.05 0.10 -5.93
C VAL A 217 8.73 -1.11 -5.05
N ALA A 218 7.64 -1.85 -5.31
CA ALA A 218 7.20 -2.92 -4.42
C ALA A 218 8.10 -4.16 -4.55
N ASN A 219 8.51 -4.71 -3.42
CA ASN A 219 9.19 -6.00 -3.35
C ASN A 219 8.18 -7.16 -3.49
N GLU A 220 7.00 -7.00 -2.88
CA GLU A 220 5.89 -7.95 -2.97
C GLU A 220 4.56 -7.19 -3.10
N ILE A 221 3.60 -7.82 -3.78
CA ILE A 221 2.26 -7.28 -3.99
C ILE A 221 1.23 -8.25 -3.42
N ILE A 222 0.30 -7.69 -2.65
CA ILE A 222 -0.86 -8.35 -2.08
C ILE A 222 -2.07 -7.99 -2.95
N LEU A 223 -2.67 -8.98 -3.59
CA LEU A 223 -3.91 -8.83 -4.35
C LEU A 223 -5.10 -9.09 -3.44
N LEU A 224 -5.95 -8.08 -3.27
CA LEU A 224 -7.10 -8.13 -2.35
C LEU A 224 -8.41 -7.96 -3.12
N ARG A 225 -9.34 -8.90 -2.96
CA ARG A 225 -10.70 -8.85 -3.57
C ARG A 225 -11.75 -9.26 -2.56
N LYS A 226 -12.75 -8.41 -2.32
CA LYS A 226 -13.88 -8.67 -1.40
C LYS A 226 -13.43 -9.16 -0.01
N GLY A 227 -12.36 -8.54 0.52
CA GLY A 227 -11.79 -8.88 1.82
C GLY A 227 -10.88 -10.12 1.85
N VAL A 228 -10.71 -10.82 0.73
CA VAL A 228 -9.87 -12.02 0.63
C VAL A 228 -8.54 -11.68 -0.03
N VAL A 229 -7.43 -12.14 0.54
CA VAL A 229 -6.10 -12.12 -0.08
C VAL A 229 -6.06 -13.23 -1.12
N LEU A 230 -5.97 -12.85 -2.39
CA LEU A 230 -5.90 -13.80 -3.51
C LEU A 230 -4.50 -14.32 -3.69
N GLU A 231 -3.53 -13.41 -3.73
CA GLU A 231 -2.11 -13.67 -4.00
C GLU A 231 -1.23 -12.72 -3.20
N MET A 232 -0.02 -13.18 -2.87
CA MET A 232 1.05 -12.35 -2.34
C MET A 232 2.37 -12.82 -2.95
N GLN A 233 2.89 -12.05 -3.91
CA GLN A 233 4.08 -12.42 -4.69
C GLN A 233 4.86 -11.18 -5.15
N LYS A 234 6.07 -11.41 -5.67
CA LYS A 234 6.86 -10.38 -6.36
C LYS A 234 6.14 -9.90 -7.63
N PRO A 235 6.25 -8.62 -8.01
CA PRO A 235 5.65 -8.11 -9.26
C PRO A 235 6.00 -8.97 -10.48
N ALA A 236 7.28 -9.32 -10.65
CA ALA A 236 7.74 -10.13 -11.76
C ALA A 236 7.05 -11.51 -11.83
N SER A 237 6.92 -12.19 -10.69
CA SER A 237 6.26 -13.51 -10.64
C SER A 237 4.76 -13.43 -10.93
N LEU A 238 4.11 -12.32 -10.55
CA LEU A 238 2.71 -12.09 -10.91
C LEU A 238 2.56 -11.84 -12.42
N LEU A 239 3.47 -11.10 -13.03
CA LEU A 239 3.44 -10.84 -14.47
C LEU A 239 3.76 -12.10 -15.30
N GLU A 240 4.66 -12.96 -14.82
CA GLU A 240 4.99 -14.23 -15.47
C GLU A 240 3.76 -15.12 -15.70
N GLN A 241 2.74 -15.04 -14.83
CA GLN A 241 1.49 -15.79 -14.98
C GLN A 241 0.70 -15.37 -16.23
N LEU A 242 0.93 -14.18 -16.76
CA LEU A 242 0.26 -13.64 -17.96
C LEU A 242 1.09 -13.79 -19.24
N ASN A 243 2.25 -14.43 -19.18
CA ASN A 243 3.08 -14.65 -20.36
C ASN A 243 2.31 -15.43 -21.43
N GLY A 244 2.27 -14.90 -22.66
CA GLY A 244 1.53 -15.48 -23.79
C GLY A 244 0.01 -15.22 -23.75
N GLN A 245 -0.48 -14.40 -22.82
CA GLN A 245 -1.90 -14.06 -22.72
C GLN A 245 -2.20 -12.58 -23.03
N VAL A 246 -1.17 -11.77 -23.34
CA VAL A 246 -1.33 -10.35 -23.69
C VAL A 246 -0.99 -10.14 -25.15
N TRP A 247 -1.91 -9.49 -25.87
CA TRP A 247 -1.86 -9.36 -27.31
C TRP A 247 -2.09 -7.90 -27.75
N LEU A 248 -1.39 -7.49 -28.80
CA LEU A 248 -1.67 -6.25 -29.52
C LEU A 248 -2.37 -6.59 -30.85
N ILE A 249 -3.49 -5.91 -31.13
CA ILE A 249 -4.24 -6.04 -32.37
C ILE A 249 -4.47 -4.67 -32.96
N THR A 250 -4.21 -4.50 -34.26
CA THR A 250 -4.53 -3.27 -34.98
C THR A 250 -5.75 -3.49 -35.85
N VAL A 251 -6.80 -2.73 -35.64
CA VAL A 251 -8.07 -2.86 -36.35
C VAL A 251 -8.59 -1.49 -36.85
N PRO A 252 -9.48 -1.47 -37.86
CA PRO A 252 -10.25 -0.26 -38.17
C PRO A 252 -11.02 0.23 -36.94
N ALA A 253 -11.13 1.53 -36.74
CA ALA A 253 -11.85 2.10 -35.59
C ALA A 253 -13.31 1.60 -35.46
N ALA A 254 -13.94 1.22 -36.57
CA ALA A 254 -15.29 0.65 -36.58
C ALA A 254 -15.41 -0.71 -35.85
N ASP A 255 -14.32 -1.49 -35.78
CA ASP A 255 -14.32 -2.84 -35.19
C ASP A 255 -13.98 -2.82 -33.70
N GLU A 256 -13.50 -1.73 -33.17
CA GLU A 256 -13.06 -1.55 -31.77
C GLU A 256 -14.13 -1.97 -30.77
N ALA A 257 -15.36 -1.47 -30.95
CA ALA A 257 -16.47 -1.71 -30.02
C ALA A 257 -16.88 -3.18 -29.93
N ALA A 258 -16.70 -3.97 -30.98
CA ALA A 258 -16.97 -5.40 -30.98
C ALA A 258 -15.91 -6.15 -30.16
N LEU A 259 -14.63 -5.83 -30.38
CA LEU A 259 -13.51 -6.47 -29.69
C LEU A 259 -13.44 -6.12 -28.19
N THR A 260 -13.71 -4.87 -27.81
CA THR A 260 -13.73 -4.44 -26.40
C THR A 260 -14.91 -5.02 -25.60
N LYS A 261 -15.96 -5.50 -26.29
CA LYS A 261 -17.04 -6.29 -25.67
C LYS A 261 -16.64 -7.77 -25.50
N GLN A 262 -15.86 -8.30 -26.43
CA GLN A 262 -15.48 -9.71 -26.44
C GLN A 262 -14.29 -10.01 -25.52
N TYR A 263 -13.30 -9.11 -25.46
CA TYR A 263 -12.05 -9.29 -24.70
C TYR A 263 -11.89 -8.24 -23.62
N THR A 264 -11.13 -8.56 -22.59
CA THR A 264 -10.66 -7.57 -21.61
C THR A 264 -9.54 -6.75 -22.26
N CYS A 265 -9.79 -5.46 -22.49
CA CYS A 265 -8.80 -4.54 -23.05
C CYS A 265 -8.19 -3.69 -21.96
N SER A 266 -6.85 -3.69 -21.84
CA SER A 266 -6.11 -2.87 -20.90
C SER A 266 -5.74 -1.51 -21.47
N ASN A 267 -5.61 -1.38 -22.80
CA ASN A 267 -5.35 -0.10 -23.45
C ASN A 267 -5.94 -0.07 -24.87
N VAL A 268 -6.29 1.14 -25.32
CA VAL A 268 -6.71 1.45 -26.67
C VAL A 268 -5.99 2.70 -27.12
N MET A 269 -5.27 2.60 -28.24
CA MET A 269 -4.59 3.75 -28.86
C MET A 269 -5.17 3.97 -30.27
N HIS A 270 -5.47 5.23 -30.60
CA HIS A 270 -5.98 5.60 -31.92
C HIS A 270 -4.87 6.22 -32.77
N THR A 271 -4.67 5.71 -33.98
CA THR A 271 -3.66 6.20 -34.95
C THR A 271 -4.20 6.07 -36.35
N ASP A 272 -4.30 7.17 -37.08
CA ASP A 272 -4.64 7.21 -38.51
C ASP A 272 -5.91 6.40 -38.90
N GLY A 273 -7.00 6.59 -38.15
CA GLY A 273 -8.27 5.90 -38.40
C GLY A 273 -8.30 4.42 -38.01
N LYS A 274 -7.25 3.92 -37.35
CA LYS A 274 -7.14 2.59 -36.77
C LYS A 274 -7.08 2.64 -35.26
N SER A 275 -7.49 1.56 -34.61
CA SER A 275 -7.32 1.35 -33.16
C SER A 275 -6.33 0.25 -32.92
N VAL A 276 -5.32 0.49 -32.08
CA VAL A 276 -4.42 -0.52 -31.54
C VAL A 276 -4.94 -0.90 -30.17
N LEU A 277 -5.40 -2.13 -30.04
CA LEU A 277 -5.97 -2.69 -28.82
C LEU A 277 -4.91 -3.54 -28.12
N ARG A 278 -4.72 -3.30 -26.82
CA ARG A 278 -3.99 -4.21 -25.93
C ARG A 278 -5.01 -5.01 -25.15
N LEU A 279 -5.01 -6.34 -25.32
CA LEU A 279 -6.05 -7.20 -24.76
C LEU A 279 -5.51 -8.48 -24.15
N LEU A 280 -6.30 -9.04 -23.26
CA LEU A 280 -6.05 -10.29 -22.54
C LEU A 280 -6.83 -11.42 -23.23
N SER A 281 -6.13 -12.51 -23.56
CA SER A 281 -6.72 -13.75 -24.10
C SER A 281 -5.77 -14.92 -23.87
N GLU A 282 -6.28 -16.04 -23.37
CA GLU A 282 -5.53 -17.30 -23.20
C GLU A 282 -5.16 -17.96 -24.54
N SER A 283 -5.88 -17.65 -25.60
CA SER A 283 -5.61 -18.13 -26.95
C SER A 283 -5.34 -16.96 -27.89
N VAL A 284 -4.71 -17.22 -29.04
CA VAL A 284 -4.49 -16.22 -30.08
C VAL A 284 -5.82 -15.63 -30.52
N PRO A 285 -6.13 -14.36 -30.24
CA PRO A 285 -7.46 -13.79 -30.47
C PRO A 285 -7.76 -13.60 -31.95
N ARG A 286 -6.70 -13.41 -32.76
CA ARG A 286 -6.80 -13.26 -34.24
C ARG A 286 -5.45 -13.64 -34.86
N PRO A 287 -5.43 -14.07 -36.16
CA PRO A 287 -4.19 -14.44 -36.84
C PRO A 287 -3.14 -13.31 -36.94
N ASP A 288 -3.59 -12.06 -36.91
CA ASP A 288 -2.75 -10.86 -36.97
C ASP A 288 -2.38 -10.30 -35.58
N ALA A 289 -2.73 -10.98 -34.50
CA ALA A 289 -2.40 -10.57 -33.14
C ALA A 289 -0.92 -10.78 -32.84
N VAL A 290 -0.30 -9.77 -32.26
CA VAL A 290 1.12 -9.79 -31.88
C VAL A 290 1.22 -9.98 -30.36
N PRO A 291 1.92 -11.03 -29.87
CA PRO A 291 2.12 -11.20 -28.44
C PRO A 291 2.99 -10.07 -27.89
N THR A 292 2.69 -9.64 -26.67
CA THR A 292 3.48 -8.59 -25.99
C THR A 292 3.71 -8.93 -24.53
N ALA A 293 4.76 -8.35 -23.93
CA ALA A 293 5.04 -8.57 -22.52
C ALA A 293 3.92 -7.97 -21.64
N PRO A 294 3.45 -8.70 -20.60
CA PRO A 294 2.45 -8.20 -19.67
C PRO A 294 2.97 -7.04 -18.83
N ASN A 295 2.07 -6.17 -18.39
CA ASN A 295 2.33 -5.11 -17.42
C ASN A 295 1.34 -5.16 -16.25
N MET A 296 1.50 -4.28 -15.27
CA MET A 296 0.66 -4.28 -14.08
C MET A 296 -0.80 -3.88 -14.33
N GLU A 297 -1.10 -3.15 -15.39
CA GLU A 297 -2.48 -2.83 -15.79
C GLU A 297 -3.19 -4.05 -16.34
N ASP A 298 -2.48 -4.89 -17.12
CA ASP A 298 -2.99 -6.20 -17.58
C ASP A 298 -3.29 -7.11 -16.39
N LEU A 299 -2.34 -7.18 -15.41
CA LEU A 299 -2.51 -7.96 -14.19
C LEU A 299 -3.74 -7.51 -13.40
N TYR A 300 -3.89 -6.18 -13.23
CA TYR A 300 -5.06 -5.63 -12.53
C TYR A 300 -6.37 -6.06 -13.20
N LEU A 301 -6.44 -5.96 -14.53
CA LEU A 301 -7.65 -6.35 -15.27
C LEU A 301 -7.87 -7.86 -15.31
N TYR A 302 -6.81 -8.65 -15.30
CA TYR A 302 -6.91 -10.10 -15.18
C TYR A 302 -7.59 -10.52 -13.88
N TYR A 303 -7.17 -9.95 -12.74
CA TYR A 303 -7.73 -10.30 -11.43
C TYR A 303 -9.05 -9.58 -11.10
N PHE A 304 -9.25 -8.36 -11.60
CA PHE A 304 -10.34 -7.48 -11.17
C PHE A 304 -11.24 -6.97 -12.28
N GLY A 305 -10.94 -7.27 -13.55
CA GLY A 305 -11.74 -6.86 -14.70
C GLY A 305 -13.10 -7.57 -14.80
N ARG A 306 -13.94 -7.11 -15.73
CA ARG A 306 -15.30 -7.61 -15.89
C ARG A 306 -15.40 -9.12 -16.21
N LEU A 307 -14.42 -9.67 -16.92
CA LEU A 307 -14.39 -11.10 -17.32
C LEU A 307 -13.93 -12.02 -16.18
N SER A 308 -13.38 -11.49 -15.09
CA SER A 308 -13.01 -12.25 -13.88
C SER A 308 -14.18 -12.46 -12.91
N SER A 309 -15.41 -12.21 -13.32
CA SER A 309 -16.63 -12.25 -12.49
C SER A 309 -17.39 -13.58 -12.61
N GLY A 310 -16.67 -14.68 -12.86
CA GLY A 310 -17.19 -16.05 -12.86
C GLY A 310 -17.06 -16.69 -11.48
#